data_7541310b8b92b248f59afd0cfe9f7b16
#
_entry.id   7541310b8b92b248f59afd0cfe9f7b16
#
_cell.length_a   1.000
_cell.length_b   1.000
_cell.length_c   1.000
_cell.angle_alpha   90.00
_cell.angle_beta   90.00
_cell.angle_gamma   90.00
#
_symmetry.space_group_name_H-M   'P 1'
#
loop_
_entity.id
_entity.type
_entity.pdbx_description
1 polymer ?
#
loop_
_entity_poly.entity_id
_entity_poly.type
_entity_poly.pdbx_seq_one_letter_code
_entity_poly.pdbx_strand_id
1 'polypeptide(L)'
;MARPELPIGTWGKIRTQKLGPNRFRARARFRDYDGKTRDIEATGTTDPAAERALKVKLRDRTTPNDDEITRETRLSTLADLWIEEITTEERIAPQTIQRYETSTRNAILPALGNLRIREASVGRLDRFLRDIAKDHPSAAKGAKVVLSQMFALAVRHGAIPTNPVRDTGRLRKPRRTVVALTDENLQAVRTAIRDWQRPIPGKPGPRHSGDLADIVDLMLATGARIGEILALRWEDLDLAAERPTLTICGTLVFVKGQGFFRQPWTKSDAGWRMVVLPRFAVGMILARKLVAADNPHDAIFASRRGTWLSPNNVRRQWREARADTDLAWVTPHTFRKTVATLIKEETDTKSAAAQLGHSSEEVTATYYIAKPARAPDVSDILERLGTDHGSRQHPAPTVPNDAHG
;
A
#
# COMPACT_ATOMS: atom_id res chain seq x y z
N MET A 1 -48.13 -19.74 -34.23
CA MET A 1 -47.00 -19.70 -33.32
C MET A 1 -46.35 -18.32 -33.38
N ALA A 2 -46.18 -17.65 -32.26
CA ALA A 2 -45.51 -16.36 -32.18
C ALA A 2 -44.01 -16.54 -32.55
N ARG A 3 -43.49 -15.63 -33.37
CA ARG A 3 -42.09 -15.67 -33.78
C ARG A 3 -41.22 -15.41 -32.55
N PRO A 4 -40.15 -16.22 -32.28
CA PRO A 4 -39.30 -16.01 -31.12
C PRO A 4 -38.67 -14.60 -31.16
N GLU A 5 -38.66 -13.97 -30.00
CA GLU A 5 -38.03 -12.66 -29.87
C GLU A 5 -36.50 -12.74 -30.13
N LEU A 6 -35.96 -11.68 -30.74
CA LEU A 6 -34.52 -11.57 -30.92
C LEU A 6 -33.84 -11.46 -29.55
N PRO A 7 -32.66 -12.06 -29.32
CA PRO A 7 -31.83 -11.75 -28.16
C PRO A 7 -31.49 -10.25 -28.11
N ILE A 8 -31.35 -9.67 -26.90
CA ILE A 8 -30.95 -8.27 -26.72
C ILE A 8 -29.58 -8.04 -27.37
N GLY A 9 -29.41 -6.90 -28.04
CA GLY A 9 -28.17 -6.54 -28.73
C GLY A 9 -27.95 -7.29 -30.05
N THR A 10 -28.96 -7.97 -30.57
CA THR A 10 -28.87 -8.70 -31.85
C THR A 10 -29.86 -8.21 -32.88
N TRP A 11 -29.61 -8.57 -34.14
CA TRP A 11 -30.47 -8.22 -35.27
C TRP A 11 -30.92 -9.45 -36.04
N GLY A 12 -32.06 -9.29 -36.71
CA GLY A 12 -32.63 -10.28 -37.59
C GLY A 12 -32.05 -10.25 -39.00
N LYS A 13 -32.71 -10.96 -39.94
CA LYS A 13 -32.26 -11.01 -41.35
C LYS A 13 -32.24 -9.61 -41.96
N ILE A 14 -31.13 -9.25 -42.59
CA ILE A 14 -30.98 -8.03 -43.40
C ILE A 14 -31.80 -8.24 -44.69
N ARG A 15 -32.59 -7.22 -45.07
CA ARG A 15 -33.33 -7.15 -46.30
C ARG A 15 -32.87 -5.91 -47.05
N THR A 16 -32.65 -6.05 -48.35
CA THR A 16 -32.27 -4.95 -49.23
C THR A 16 -33.38 -4.67 -50.21
N GLN A 17 -33.51 -3.41 -50.63
CA GLN A 17 -34.51 -2.93 -51.60
C GLN A 17 -33.87 -1.85 -52.47
N LYS A 18 -34.09 -1.97 -53.79
CA LYS A 18 -33.75 -0.92 -54.77
C LYS A 18 -34.75 0.21 -54.69
N LEU A 19 -34.30 1.44 -54.47
CA LEU A 19 -35.14 2.65 -54.39
C LEU A 19 -35.09 3.49 -55.66
N GLY A 20 -34.08 3.26 -56.52
CA GLY A 20 -33.89 4.02 -57.77
C GLY A 20 -32.55 3.70 -58.42
N PRO A 21 -32.18 4.41 -59.53
CA PRO A 21 -30.87 4.27 -60.13
C PRO A 21 -29.79 4.61 -59.07
N ASN A 22 -28.83 3.69 -58.87
CA ASN A 22 -27.73 3.83 -57.90
C ASN A 22 -28.17 4.14 -56.47
N ARG A 23 -29.36 3.71 -56.05
CA ARG A 23 -29.87 3.93 -54.70
C ARG A 23 -30.53 2.68 -54.15
N PHE A 24 -29.91 2.08 -53.15
CA PHE A 24 -30.36 0.87 -52.46
C PHE A 24 -30.51 1.16 -50.99
N ARG A 25 -31.49 0.52 -50.33
CA ARG A 25 -31.75 0.54 -48.87
C ARG A 25 -31.59 -0.84 -48.30
N ALA A 26 -30.82 -0.99 -47.25
CA ALA A 26 -30.75 -2.16 -46.42
C ALA A 26 -31.50 -1.89 -45.10
N ARG A 27 -32.24 -2.86 -44.58
CA ARG A 27 -33.04 -2.76 -43.33
C ARG A 27 -32.94 -4.05 -42.54
N ALA A 28 -32.82 -3.93 -41.20
CA ALA A 28 -32.89 -5.03 -40.27
C ALA A 28 -33.61 -4.60 -38.97
N ARG A 29 -34.31 -5.54 -38.35
CA ARG A 29 -34.86 -5.34 -36.99
C ARG A 29 -33.74 -5.60 -35.98
N PHE A 30 -33.51 -4.68 -35.06
CA PHE A 30 -32.55 -4.77 -33.99
C PHE A 30 -33.27 -4.70 -32.64
N ARG A 31 -32.97 -5.62 -31.71
CA ARG A 31 -33.47 -5.50 -30.35
C ARG A 31 -32.46 -4.75 -29.48
N ASP A 32 -32.85 -3.53 -29.14
CA ASP A 32 -32.04 -2.65 -28.34
C ASP A 32 -31.89 -3.13 -26.87
N TYR A 33 -30.94 -2.55 -26.13
CA TYR A 33 -30.70 -2.89 -24.74
C TYR A 33 -31.82 -2.48 -23.79
N ASP A 34 -32.75 -1.60 -24.21
CA ASP A 34 -33.98 -1.28 -23.51
C ASP A 34 -35.11 -2.33 -23.72
N GLY A 35 -34.75 -3.43 -24.40
CA GLY A 35 -35.69 -4.52 -24.71
C GLY A 35 -36.65 -4.26 -25.89
N LYS A 36 -36.64 -3.04 -26.47
CA LYS A 36 -37.50 -2.70 -27.61
C LYS A 36 -36.84 -3.05 -28.93
N THR A 37 -37.65 -3.55 -29.86
CA THR A 37 -37.18 -3.88 -31.21
C THR A 37 -37.45 -2.71 -32.16
N ARG A 38 -36.39 -2.22 -32.83
CA ARG A 38 -36.41 -1.09 -33.77
C ARG A 38 -35.94 -1.54 -35.13
N ASP A 39 -36.46 -0.88 -36.17
CA ASP A 39 -35.97 -1.03 -37.53
C ASP A 39 -34.81 -0.09 -37.80
N ILE A 40 -33.67 -0.66 -38.18
CA ILE A 40 -32.46 0.08 -38.53
C ILE A 40 -32.24 0.01 -40.04
N GLU A 41 -31.94 1.17 -40.64
CA GLU A 41 -31.80 1.29 -42.08
C GLU A 41 -30.48 1.98 -42.47
N ALA A 42 -29.92 1.62 -43.61
CA ALA A 42 -28.84 2.30 -44.25
C ALA A 42 -29.04 2.30 -45.77
N THR A 43 -28.50 3.32 -46.46
CA THR A 43 -28.53 3.44 -47.92
C THR A 43 -27.13 3.31 -48.50
N GLY A 44 -27.06 2.88 -49.75
CA GLY A 44 -25.81 2.77 -50.51
C GLY A 44 -26.05 2.88 -52.00
N THR A 45 -25.01 3.05 -52.78
CA THR A 45 -25.06 3.15 -54.26
C THR A 45 -25.27 1.80 -54.93
N THR A 46 -24.99 0.70 -54.19
CA THR A 46 -25.20 -0.68 -54.64
C THR A 46 -25.79 -1.49 -53.46
N ASP A 47 -26.35 -2.64 -53.77
CA ASP A 47 -26.91 -3.57 -52.76
C ASP A 47 -25.87 -3.95 -51.70
N PRO A 48 -24.65 -4.43 -52.07
CA PRO A 48 -23.61 -4.71 -51.09
C PRO A 48 -23.12 -3.49 -50.32
N ALA A 49 -23.18 -2.29 -50.88
CA ALA A 49 -22.78 -1.06 -50.21
C ALA A 49 -23.78 -0.66 -49.13
N ALA A 50 -25.10 -0.79 -49.42
CA ALA A 50 -26.15 -0.55 -48.44
C ALA A 50 -26.08 -1.57 -47.27
N GLU A 51 -25.84 -2.86 -47.59
CA GLU A 51 -25.67 -3.90 -46.57
C GLU A 51 -24.45 -3.66 -45.70
N ARG A 52 -23.31 -3.30 -46.25
CA ARG A 52 -22.09 -2.94 -45.50
C ARG A 52 -22.33 -1.75 -44.56
N ALA A 53 -22.98 -0.68 -45.09
CA ALA A 53 -23.32 0.49 -44.29
C ALA A 53 -24.27 0.13 -43.12
N LEU A 54 -25.25 -0.75 -43.38
CA LEU A 54 -26.14 -1.21 -42.33
C LEU A 54 -25.40 -2.06 -41.29
N LYS A 55 -24.52 -2.98 -41.68
CA LYS A 55 -23.71 -3.78 -40.77
C LYS A 55 -22.81 -2.92 -39.85
N VAL A 56 -22.27 -1.81 -40.36
CA VAL A 56 -21.54 -0.84 -39.55
C VAL A 56 -22.46 -0.23 -38.48
N LYS A 57 -23.64 0.31 -38.90
CA LYS A 57 -24.62 0.87 -37.95
C LYS A 57 -25.10 -0.13 -36.91
N LEU A 58 -25.35 -1.39 -37.29
CA LEU A 58 -25.74 -2.44 -36.38
C LEU A 58 -24.64 -2.80 -35.41
N ARG A 59 -23.37 -2.83 -35.85
CA ARG A 59 -22.20 -3.07 -34.99
C ARG A 59 -22.02 -1.96 -33.98
N ASP A 60 -22.12 -0.70 -34.44
CA ASP A 60 -21.99 0.47 -33.55
C ASP A 60 -23.13 0.47 -32.51
N ARG A 61 -24.33 0.00 -32.88
CA ARG A 61 -25.49 -0.11 -31.99
C ARG A 61 -25.44 -1.33 -31.07
N THR A 62 -24.69 -2.38 -31.44
CA THR A 62 -24.43 -3.55 -30.57
C THR A 62 -23.52 -3.19 -29.40
N THR A 63 -22.81 -2.09 -29.51
CA THR A 63 -22.09 -1.49 -28.40
C THR A 63 -22.99 -0.38 -27.85
N PRO A 64 -23.47 -0.43 -26.59
CA PRO A 64 -24.27 0.64 -26.01
C PRO A 64 -23.54 1.98 -26.18
N ASN A 65 -24.15 2.92 -26.92
CA ASN A 65 -23.53 4.24 -27.15
C ASN A 65 -23.55 5.14 -25.90
N ASP A 66 -24.10 4.67 -24.78
CA ASP A 66 -24.07 5.35 -23.48
C ASP A 66 -22.87 4.93 -22.63
N ASP A 67 -22.13 3.86 -22.99
CA ASP A 67 -20.92 3.49 -22.30
C ASP A 67 -19.72 4.30 -22.83
N GLU A 68 -19.28 5.23 -22.03
CA GLU A 68 -18.09 6.03 -22.25
C GLU A 68 -16.83 5.15 -22.43
N ILE A 69 -16.89 3.89 -21.97
CA ILE A 69 -15.81 2.91 -22.02
C ILE A 69 -16.19 1.74 -22.93
N THR A 70 -15.50 1.61 -24.05
CA THR A 70 -15.63 0.53 -25.02
C THR A 70 -14.33 -0.24 -25.18
N ARG A 71 -14.36 -1.38 -25.87
CA ARG A 71 -13.15 -2.14 -26.21
C ARG A 71 -12.13 -1.36 -27.05
N GLU A 72 -12.56 -0.28 -27.73
CA GLU A 72 -11.74 0.60 -28.55
C GLU A 72 -11.14 1.76 -27.74
N THR A 73 -11.59 2.00 -26.50
CA THR A 73 -11.08 3.03 -25.60
C THR A 73 -9.61 2.79 -25.30
N ARG A 74 -8.79 3.86 -25.34
CA ARG A 74 -7.37 3.80 -24.99
C ARG A 74 -7.18 3.62 -23.49
N LEU A 75 -6.09 2.99 -23.08
CA LEU A 75 -5.76 2.84 -21.67
C LEU A 75 -5.48 4.18 -20.97
N SER A 76 -5.03 5.21 -21.70
CA SER A 76 -4.92 6.57 -21.16
C SER A 76 -6.29 7.12 -20.74
N THR A 77 -7.27 7.05 -21.63
CA THR A 77 -8.65 7.48 -21.34
C THR A 77 -9.28 6.66 -20.22
N LEU A 78 -9.08 5.34 -20.24
CA LEU A 78 -9.56 4.45 -19.16
C LEU A 78 -8.94 4.82 -17.80
N ALA A 79 -7.68 5.23 -17.79
CA ALA A 79 -7.00 5.66 -16.57
C ALA A 79 -7.59 6.96 -16.01
N ASP A 80 -7.86 7.93 -16.89
CA ASP A 80 -8.45 9.22 -16.50
C ASP A 80 -9.84 9.03 -15.90
N LEU A 81 -10.71 8.27 -16.57
CA LEU A 81 -12.06 7.93 -16.09
C LEU A 81 -12.03 7.17 -14.76
N TRP A 82 -11.11 6.21 -14.61
CA TRP A 82 -10.97 5.48 -13.38
C TRP A 82 -10.48 6.35 -12.21
N ILE A 83 -9.52 7.26 -12.45
CA ILE A 83 -9.04 8.19 -11.43
C ILE A 83 -10.17 9.15 -11.01
N GLU A 84 -10.97 9.62 -11.97
CA GLU A 84 -12.15 10.45 -11.70
C GLU A 84 -13.17 9.70 -10.83
N GLU A 85 -13.51 8.46 -11.17
CA GLU A 85 -14.43 7.62 -10.39
C GLU A 85 -13.97 7.47 -8.95
N ILE A 86 -12.72 7.03 -8.72
CA ILE A 86 -12.21 6.79 -7.36
C ILE A 86 -12.04 8.08 -6.54
N THR A 87 -11.89 9.21 -7.21
CA THR A 87 -11.81 10.52 -6.55
C THR A 87 -13.19 11.01 -6.11
N THR A 88 -14.20 10.80 -6.94
CA THR A 88 -15.59 11.19 -6.67
C THR A 88 -16.24 10.30 -5.61
N GLU A 89 -15.90 9.02 -5.58
CA GLU A 89 -16.46 8.08 -4.60
C GLU A 89 -16.00 8.32 -3.15
N GLU A 90 -14.93 9.08 -2.92
CA GLU A 90 -14.34 9.41 -1.59
C GLU A 90 -14.04 8.20 -0.68
N ARG A 91 -14.09 6.97 -1.22
CA ARG A 91 -13.84 5.73 -0.46
C ARG A 91 -12.35 5.46 -0.21
N ILE A 92 -11.49 6.09 -1.01
CA ILE A 92 -10.05 5.86 -0.99
C ILE A 92 -9.35 7.07 -0.40
N ALA A 93 -8.43 6.83 0.55
CA ALA A 93 -7.67 7.92 1.15
C ALA A 93 -6.88 8.72 0.09
N PRO A 94 -6.86 10.07 0.17
CA PRO A 94 -6.22 10.96 -0.82
C PRO A 94 -4.76 10.57 -1.14
N GLN A 95 -3.99 10.14 -0.14
CA GLN A 95 -2.61 9.66 -0.35
C GLN A 95 -2.54 8.39 -1.20
N THR A 96 -3.57 7.54 -1.14
CA THR A 96 -3.63 6.34 -1.98
C THR A 96 -3.96 6.71 -3.42
N ILE A 97 -4.88 7.65 -3.63
CA ILE A 97 -5.20 8.21 -4.97
C ILE A 97 -3.93 8.83 -5.57
N GLN A 98 -3.23 9.69 -4.84
CA GLN A 98 -1.97 10.30 -5.29
C GLN A 98 -0.91 9.25 -5.69
N ARG A 99 -0.82 8.13 -4.93
CA ARG A 99 0.08 7.02 -5.27
C ARG A 99 -0.37 6.30 -6.53
N TYR A 100 -1.66 6.14 -6.75
CA TYR A 100 -2.21 5.55 -7.95
C TYR A 100 -1.96 6.43 -9.17
N GLU A 101 -2.22 7.74 -9.08
CA GLU A 101 -1.87 8.73 -10.12
C GLU A 101 -0.38 8.69 -10.48
N THR A 102 0.49 8.65 -9.48
CA THR A 102 1.94 8.57 -9.68
C THR A 102 2.32 7.29 -10.41
N SER A 103 1.77 6.14 -10.02
CA SER A 103 2.01 4.86 -10.69
C SER A 103 1.49 4.86 -12.12
N THR A 104 0.30 5.41 -12.34
CA THR A 104 -0.31 5.57 -13.65
C THR A 104 0.57 6.43 -14.56
N ARG A 105 0.93 7.64 -14.13
CA ARG A 105 1.69 8.61 -14.93
C ARG A 105 3.11 8.15 -15.22
N ASN A 106 3.82 7.60 -14.23
CA ASN A 106 5.25 7.33 -14.35
C ASN A 106 5.56 5.93 -14.88
N ALA A 107 4.66 4.96 -14.77
CA ALA A 107 4.91 3.60 -15.20
C ALA A 107 3.93 3.11 -16.29
N ILE A 108 2.63 3.26 -16.08
CA ILE A 108 1.62 2.63 -16.94
C ILE A 108 1.46 3.39 -18.26
N LEU A 109 1.20 4.70 -18.21
CA LEU A 109 0.90 5.48 -19.41
C LEU A 109 2.05 5.53 -20.41
N PRO A 110 3.34 5.68 -20.00
CA PRO A 110 4.44 5.69 -20.97
C PRO A 110 4.57 4.38 -21.75
N ALA A 111 4.23 3.24 -21.14
CA ALA A 111 4.38 1.92 -21.75
C ALA A 111 3.11 1.39 -22.43
N LEU A 112 1.94 1.70 -21.88
CA LEU A 112 0.67 1.06 -22.27
C LEU A 112 -0.42 2.05 -22.66
N GLY A 113 -0.27 3.35 -22.41
CA GLY A 113 -1.34 4.36 -22.55
C GLY A 113 -1.98 4.42 -23.92
N ASN A 114 -1.20 4.19 -24.98
CA ASN A 114 -1.68 4.22 -26.37
C ASN A 114 -2.41 2.94 -26.80
N LEU A 115 -2.33 1.86 -26.02
CA LEU A 115 -3.04 0.63 -26.32
C LEU A 115 -4.55 0.81 -26.12
N ARG A 116 -5.33 0.13 -26.95
CA ARG A 116 -6.75 -0.03 -26.74
C ARG A 116 -7.02 -1.16 -25.75
N ILE A 117 -8.14 -1.10 -25.05
CA ILE A 117 -8.53 -2.13 -24.06
C ILE A 117 -8.42 -3.54 -24.68
N ARG A 118 -8.92 -3.76 -25.91
CA ARG A 118 -8.85 -5.05 -26.62
C ARG A 118 -7.43 -5.53 -26.93
N GLU A 119 -6.45 -4.63 -26.92
CA GLU A 119 -5.05 -4.94 -27.27
C GLU A 119 -4.22 -5.31 -26.02
N ALA A 120 -4.76 -5.08 -24.83
CA ALA A 120 -4.11 -5.36 -23.56
C ALA A 120 -4.27 -6.85 -23.17
N SER A 121 -3.60 -7.73 -23.90
CA SER A 121 -3.62 -9.16 -23.60
C SER A 121 -2.89 -9.50 -22.31
N VAL A 122 -3.23 -10.63 -21.67
CA VAL A 122 -2.58 -11.16 -20.48
C VAL A 122 -1.05 -11.20 -20.65
N GLY A 123 -0.56 -11.75 -21.77
CA GLY A 123 0.90 -11.87 -22.00
C GLY A 123 1.61 -10.53 -22.13
N ARG A 124 0.95 -9.49 -22.69
CA ARG A 124 1.51 -8.14 -22.79
C ARG A 124 1.60 -7.48 -21.42
N LEU A 125 0.54 -7.56 -20.62
CA LEU A 125 0.50 -7.03 -19.26
C LEU A 125 1.47 -7.76 -18.33
N ASP A 126 1.56 -9.07 -18.45
CA ASP A 126 2.50 -9.89 -17.66
C ASP A 126 3.96 -9.51 -17.96
N ARG A 127 4.33 -9.36 -19.24
CA ARG A 127 5.66 -8.89 -19.64
C ARG A 127 5.98 -7.52 -19.06
N PHE A 128 5.08 -6.55 -19.23
CA PHE A 128 5.22 -5.20 -18.67
C PHE A 128 5.46 -5.23 -17.15
N LEU A 129 4.65 -5.99 -16.40
CA LEU A 129 4.79 -6.11 -14.95
C LEU A 129 6.10 -6.78 -14.53
N ARG A 130 6.55 -7.79 -15.27
CA ARG A 130 7.84 -8.45 -15.01
C ARG A 130 9.03 -7.55 -15.31
N ASP A 131 8.94 -6.75 -16.37
CA ASP A 131 10.02 -5.81 -16.72
C ASP A 131 10.21 -4.76 -15.63
N ILE A 132 9.14 -4.16 -15.12
CA ILE A 132 9.24 -3.25 -13.97
C ILE A 132 9.77 -3.99 -12.73
N ALA A 133 9.36 -5.24 -12.52
CA ALA A 133 9.72 -6.00 -11.32
C ALA A 133 11.20 -6.36 -11.23
N LYS A 134 11.97 -6.34 -12.33
CA LYS A 134 13.42 -6.58 -12.35
C LYS A 134 14.14 -5.60 -11.43
N ASP A 135 13.85 -4.31 -11.58
CA ASP A 135 14.53 -3.25 -10.86
C ASP A 135 13.69 -2.69 -9.70
N HIS A 136 12.36 -2.67 -9.86
CA HIS A 136 11.43 -2.02 -8.95
C HIS A 136 10.23 -2.92 -8.54
N PRO A 137 10.44 -3.99 -7.75
CA PRO A 137 9.37 -4.94 -7.39
C PRO A 137 8.16 -4.30 -6.71
N SER A 138 8.37 -3.23 -5.94
CA SER A 138 7.27 -2.51 -5.28
C SER A 138 6.45 -1.67 -6.25
N ALA A 139 7.09 -1.05 -7.26
CA ALA A 139 6.41 -0.32 -8.32
C ALA A 139 5.58 -1.25 -9.20
N ALA A 140 6.12 -2.42 -9.56
CA ALA A 140 5.39 -3.45 -10.30
C ALA A 140 4.11 -3.89 -9.58
N LYS A 141 4.16 -4.06 -8.25
CA LYS A 141 2.96 -4.36 -7.46
C LYS A 141 1.95 -3.21 -7.50
N GLY A 142 2.42 -1.97 -7.35
CA GLY A 142 1.57 -0.79 -7.47
C GLY A 142 0.88 -0.74 -8.83
N ALA A 143 1.64 -0.91 -9.92
CA ALA A 143 1.13 -0.95 -11.28
C ALA A 143 0.12 -2.09 -11.49
N LYS A 144 0.37 -3.29 -10.95
CA LYS A 144 -0.57 -4.42 -11.02
C LYS A 144 -1.90 -4.10 -10.33
N VAL A 145 -1.88 -3.44 -9.16
CA VAL A 145 -3.09 -3.01 -8.44
C VAL A 145 -3.87 -2.00 -9.27
N VAL A 146 -3.21 -0.97 -9.78
CA VAL A 146 -3.84 0.07 -10.61
C VAL A 146 -4.46 -0.54 -11.88
N LEU A 147 -3.69 -1.30 -12.65
CA LEU A 147 -4.18 -1.98 -13.86
C LEU A 147 -5.38 -2.89 -13.54
N SER A 148 -5.32 -3.65 -12.43
CA SER A 148 -6.42 -4.52 -12.04
C SER A 148 -7.71 -3.74 -11.77
N GLN A 149 -7.63 -2.57 -11.17
CA GLN A 149 -8.80 -1.73 -10.91
C GLN A 149 -9.30 -1.03 -12.18
N MET A 150 -8.41 -0.51 -13.03
CA MET A 150 -8.77 0.05 -14.34
C MET A 150 -9.52 -0.97 -15.22
N PHE A 151 -9.00 -2.20 -15.32
CA PHE A 151 -9.66 -3.25 -16.09
C PHE A 151 -10.94 -3.79 -15.42
N ALA A 152 -11.06 -3.68 -14.08
CA ALA A 152 -12.32 -3.96 -13.40
C ALA A 152 -13.40 -2.95 -13.80
N LEU A 153 -13.05 -1.66 -13.96
CA LEU A 153 -13.93 -0.64 -14.52
C LEU A 153 -14.37 -1.02 -15.94
N ALA A 154 -13.42 -1.39 -16.82
CA ALA A 154 -13.73 -1.81 -18.19
C ALA A 154 -14.67 -3.03 -18.24
N VAL A 155 -14.57 -3.97 -17.30
CA VAL A 155 -15.50 -5.10 -17.16
C VAL A 155 -16.88 -4.64 -16.73
N ARG A 156 -16.99 -3.72 -15.76
CA ARG A 156 -18.28 -3.17 -15.30
C ARG A 156 -19.04 -2.46 -16.42
N HIS A 157 -18.33 -1.79 -17.33
CA HIS A 157 -18.88 -1.12 -18.51
C HIS A 157 -19.08 -2.06 -19.72
N GLY A 158 -18.88 -3.39 -19.55
CA GLY A 158 -19.09 -4.35 -20.64
C GLY A 158 -18.07 -4.28 -21.79
N ALA A 159 -17.03 -3.46 -21.68
CA ALA A 159 -15.99 -3.31 -22.71
C ALA A 159 -15.21 -4.63 -22.94
N ILE A 160 -15.02 -5.42 -21.90
CA ILE A 160 -14.40 -6.75 -21.96
C ILE A 160 -15.12 -7.72 -20.99
N PRO A 161 -15.16 -9.03 -21.30
CA PRO A 161 -15.85 -10.02 -20.46
C PRO A 161 -15.05 -10.37 -19.18
N THR A 162 -13.73 -10.26 -19.20
CA THR A 162 -12.85 -10.66 -18.10
C THR A 162 -11.67 -9.69 -17.94
N ASN A 163 -11.20 -9.55 -16.72
CA ASN A 163 -10.06 -8.69 -16.42
C ASN A 163 -8.73 -9.42 -16.70
N PRO A 164 -7.96 -9.03 -17.73
CA PRO A 164 -6.75 -9.76 -18.13
C PRO A 164 -5.60 -9.70 -17.09
N VAL A 165 -5.67 -8.78 -16.12
CA VAL A 165 -4.64 -8.67 -15.08
C VAL A 165 -4.72 -9.81 -14.07
N ARG A 166 -5.89 -10.44 -13.90
CA ARG A 166 -6.09 -11.56 -12.94
C ARG A 166 -5.21 -12.77 -13.28
N ASP A 167 -5.02 -13.02 -14.57
CA ASP A 167 -4.28 -14.18 -15.07
C ASP A 167 -2.78 -13.91 -15.26
N THR A 168 -2.30 -12.69 -14.94
CA THR A 168 -0.86 -12.38 -14.92
C THR A 168 -0.16 -13.11 -13.79
N GLY A 169 1.10 -13.51 -14.00
CA GLY A 169 1.90 -14.24 -13.04
C GLY A 169 2.06 -13.55 -11.68
N ARG A 170 2.40 -14.34 -10.66
CA ARG A 170 2.72 -13.80 -9.34
C ARG A 170 4.05 -13.04 -9.39
N LEU A 171 4.04 -11.80 -8.94
CA LEU A 171 5.25 -11.02 -8.75
C LEU A 171 6.00 -11.50 -7.50
N ARG A 172 7.30 -11.75 -7.64
CA ARG A 172 8.15 -12.18 -6.52
C ARG A 172 8.10 -11.13 -5.41
N LYS A 173 7.84 -11.57 -4.20
CA LYS A 173 7.90 -10.72 -3.00
C LYS A 173 9.31 -10.85 -2.42
N PRO A 174 10.15 -9.81 -2.42
CA PRO A 174 11.42 -9.90 -1.73
C PRO A 174 11.18 -10.23 -0.26
N ARG A 175 11.88 -11.25 0.26
CA ARG A 175 11.88 -11.53 1.69
C ARG A 175 12.58 -10.37 2.40
N ARG A 176 11.85 -9.66 3.23
CA ARG A 176 12.42 -8.63 4.12
C ARG A 176 12.56 -9.25 5.49
N THR A 177 13.78 -9.42 5.96
CA THR A 177 14.05 -9.74 7.35
C THR A 177 13.69 -8.53 8.21
N VAL A 178 12.97 -8.76 9.28
CA VAL A 178 12.74 -7.72 10.30
C VAL A 178 14.02 -7.62 11.11
N VAL A 179 14.59 -6.42 11.18
CA VAL A 179 15.78 -6.13 11.98
C VAL A 179 15.36 -5.10 13.03
N ALA A 180 15.61 -5.40 14.29
CA ALA A 180 15.52 -4.48 15.41
C ALA A 180 16.90 -3.86 15.70
N LEU A 181 16.93 -2.71 16.36
CA LEU A 181 18.17 -2.06 16.80
C LEU A 181 18.65 -2.76 18.07
N THR A 182 19.96 -2.99 18.15
CA THR A 182 20.64 -3.34 19.40
C THR A 182 20.93 -2.07 20.22
N ASP A 183 21.41 -2.24 21.44
CA ASP A 183 21.79 -1.11 22.29
C ASP A 183 22.93 -0.29 21.68
N GLU A 184 23.88 -0.95 21.03
CA GLU A 184 24.98 -0.29 20.32
C GLU A 184 24.43 0.53 19.15
N ASN A 185 23.48 -0.01 18.39
CA ASN A 185 22.82 0.72 17.29
C ASN A 185 22.03 1.93 17.82
N LEU A 186 21.35 1.81 18.97
CA LEU A 186 20.65 2.93 19.59
C LEU A 186 21.61 4.04 20.03
N GLN A 187 22.73 3.70 20.60
CA GLN A 187 23.77 4.68 20.94
C GLN A 187 24.36 5.34 19.68
N ALA A 188 24.63 4.57 18.64
CA ALA A 188 25.10 5.10 17.36
C ALA A 188 24.08 6.06 16.73
N VAL A 189 22.77 5.74 16.77
CA VAL A 189 21.70 6.64 16.31
C VAL A 189 21.72 7.97 17.06
N ARG A 190 21.79 7.94 18.40
CA ARG A 190 21.83 9.15 19.23
C ARG A 190 23.09 9.99 18.97
N THR A 191 24.22 9.34 18.78
CA THR A 191 25.49 10.01 18.44
C THR A 191 25.39 10.66 17.07
N ALA A 192 24.91 9.95 16.05
CA ALA A 192 24.75 10.50 14.70
C ALA A 192 23.84 11.74 14.68
N ILE A 193 22.73 11.72 15.41
CA ILE A 193 21.83 12.89 15.52
C ILE A 193 22.54 14.05 16.22
N ARG A 194 23.21 13.79 17.34
CA ARG A 194 23.94 14.81 18.13
C ARG A 194 25.02 15.48 17.28
N ASP A 195 25.81 14.68 16.56
CA ASP A 195 26.90 15.21 15.72
C ASP A 195 26.37 16.01 14.54
N TRP A 196 25.29 15.55 13.91
CA TRP A 196 24.60 16.29 12.84
C TRP A 196 23.99 17.62 13.33
N GLN A 197 23.55 17.68 14.59
CA GLN A 197 22.99 18.90 15.20
C GLN A 197 24.06 19.90 15.65
N ARG A 198 25.33 19.49 15.78
CA ARG A 198 26.41 20.41 16.20
C ARG A 198 26.60 21.52 15.18
N PRO A 199 26.74 22.76 15.65
CA PRO A 199 27.15 23.87 14.77
C PRO A 199 28.48 23.57 14.12
N ILE A 200 28.56 23.74 12.81
CA ILE A 200 29.84 23.63 12.10
C ILE A 200 30.56 25.00 12.22
N PRO A 201 31.75 25.10 12.87
CA PRO A 201 32.46 26.34 12.98
C PRO A 201 32.74 26.93 11.59
N GLY A 202 32.47 28.23 11.43
CA GLY A 202 32.75 28.97 10.20
C GLY A 202 31.73 28.74 9.05
N LYS A 203 30.71 27.90 9.21
CA LYS A 203 29.61 27.82 8.24
C LYS A 203 28.39 28.58 8.75
N PRO A 204 28.06 29.76 8.18
CA PRO A 204 26.79 30.41 8.46
C PRO A 204 25.66 29.59 7.84
N GLY A 205 24.65 29.25 8.64
CA GLY A 205 23.47 28.52 8.17
C GLY A 205 22.42 28.41 9.26
N PRO A 206 21.15 28.10 8.92
CA PRO A 206 20.15 27.86 9.92
C PRO A 206 20.56 26.64 10.75
N ARG A 207 20.58 26.81 12.08
CA ARG A 207 20.84 25.71 13.01
C ARG A 207 19.82 24.60 12.78
N HIS A 208 20.26 23.36 12.81
CA HIS A 208 19.35 22.21 12.86
C HIS A 208 18.50 22.33 14.14
N SER A 209 17.18 22.08 14.02
CA SER A 209 16.31 22.06 15.19
C SER A 209 16.62 20.83 16.05
N GLY A 210 16.41 20.91 17.37
CA GLY A 210 16.47 19.75 18.27
C GLY A 210 15.40 18.69 18.02
N ASP A 211 14.46 18.96 17.11
CA ASP A 211 13.27 18.13 16.87
C ASP A 211 13.60 16.68 16.51
N LEU A 212 14.67 16.44 15.76
CA LEU A 212 14.97 15.07 15.29
C LEU A 212 15.26 14.11 16.45
N ALA A 213 15.99 14.57 17.49
CA ALA A 213 16.27 13.77 18.67
C ALA A 213 14.98 13.45 19.44
N ASP A 214 14.17 14.48 19.70
CA ASP A 214 12.91 14.34 20.43
C ASP A 214 11.89 13.47 19.69
N ILE A 215 11.82 13.59 18.36
CA ILE A 215 10.97 12.74 17.51
C ILE A 215 11.39 11.28 17.62
N VAL A 216 12.71 10.99 17.55
CA VAL A 216 13.23 9.63 17.67
C VAL A 216 12.95 9.06 19.07
N ASP A 217 13.19 9.85 20.12
CA ASP A 217 12.92 9.41 21.49
C ASP A 217 11.42 9.15 21.74
N LEU A 218 10.50 9.96 21.19
CA LEU A 218 9.07 9.67 21.26
C LEU A 218 8.68 8.42 20.44
N MET A 219 9.30 8.21 19.29
CA MET A 219 9.08 6.96 18.53
C MET A 219 9.55 5.73 19.31
N LEU A 220 10.64 5.81 20.02
CA LEU A 220 11.16 4.73 20.87
C LEU A 220 10.31 4.54 22.14
N ALA A 221 9.81 5.63 22.74
CA ALA A 221 8.96 5.56 23.93
C ALA A 221 7.59 4.95 23.67
N THR A 222 7.05 5.14 22.46
CA THR A 222 5.64 4.83 22.15
C THR A 222 5.46 3.73 21.11
N GLY A 223 6.47 3.50 20.28
CA GLY A 223 6.34 2.67 19.07
C GLY A 223 5.47 3.29 17.98
N ALA A 224 5.08 4.56 18.09
CA ALA A 224 4.20 5.23 17.15
C ALA A 224 4.85 5.44 15.76
N ARG A 225 4.02 5.60 14.73
CA ARG A 225 4.49 5.95 13.39
C ARG A 225 4.92 7.42 13.35
N ILE A 226 5.88 7.75 12.49
CA ILE A 226 6.34 9.14 12.35
C ILE A 226 5.20 10.13 12.07
N GLY A 227 4.20 9.74 11.27
CA GLY A 227 3.03 10.59 11.01
C GLY A 227 2.12 10.77 12.21
N GLU A 228 2.08 9.80 13.12
CA GLU A 228 1.36 9.86 14.40
C GLU A 228 2.10 10.81 15.36
N ILE A 229 3.42 10.66 15.52
CA ILE A 229 4.26 11.52 16.36
C ILE A 229 4.16 13.00 15.92
N LEU A 230 4.24 13.26 14.62
CA LEU A 230 4.19 14.62 14.10
C LEU A 230 2.77 15.25 14.12
N ALA A 231 1.74 14.45 14.37
CA ALA A 231 0.36 14.88 14.53
C ALA A 231 -0.03 15.16 15.99
N LEU A 232 0.90 14.94 16.94
CA LEU A 232 0.63 15.14 18.37
C LEU A 232 0.43 16.62 18.72
N ARG A 233 -0.51 16.85 19.61
CA ARG A 233 -0.80 18.15 20.22
C ARG A 233 -0.47 18.12 21.70
N TRP A 234 -0.32 19.27 22.31
CA TRP A 234 -0.15 19.37 23.76
C TRP A 234 -1.36 18.86 24.52
N GLU A 235 -2.57 19.00 23.97
CA GLU A 235 -3.81 18.48 24.53
C GLU A 235 -3.89 16.92 24.55
N ASP A 236 -3.09 16.24 23.72
CA ASP A 236 -3.04 14.78 23.68
C ASP A 236 -2.23 14.19 24.84
N LEU A 237 -1.63 15.02 25.71
CA LEU A 237 -0.78 14.64 26.84
C LEU A 237 -1.52 14.85 28.17
N ASP A 238 -1.50 13.85 29.03
CA ASP A 238 -1.80 13.99 30.45
C ASP A 238 -0.53 13.79 31.26
N LEU A 239 0.13 14.91 31.58
CA LEU A 239 1.37 14.91 32.38
C LEU A 239 1.10 15.02 33.89
N ALA A 240 -0.16 15.28 34.31
CA ALA A 240 -0.56 15.41 35.69
C ALA A 240 -0.98 14.04 36.30
N ALA A 241 -1.26 13.05 35.46
CA ALA A 241 -1.60 11.72 35.93
C ALA A 241 -0.45 11.10 36.74
N GLU A 242 -0.76 10.23 37.69
CA GLU A 242 0.22 9.45 38.48
C GLU A 242 1.23 8.74 37.55
N ARG A 243 0.75 8.22 36.44
CA ARG A 243 1.55 7.71 35.33
C ARG A 243 1.26 8.54 34.08
N PRO A 244 2.15 9.47 33.71
CA PRO A 244 1.95 10.32 32.53
C PRO A 244 1.62 9.54 31.28
N THR A 245 0.63 10.02 30.52
CA THR A 245 0.11 9.34 29.34
C THR A 245 0.14 10.22 28.10
N LEU A 246 0.12 9.56 26.94
CA LEU A 246 0.01 10.17 25.63
C LEU A 246 -1.09 9.45 24.85
N THR A 247 -2.05 10.19 24.32
CA THR A 247 -3.11 9.66 23.45
C THR A 247 -2.71 9.82 21.97
N ILE A 248 -2.59 8.71 21.27
CA ILE A 248 -2.35 8.70 19.82
C ILE A 248 -3.70 8.57 19.13
N CYS A 249 -4.22 9.71 18.62
CA CYS A 249 -5.57 9.83 18.06
C CYS A 249 -5.60 10.52 16.69
N GLY A 250 -4.44 10.71 16.03
CA GLY A 250 -4.37 11.32 14.72
C GLY A 250 -3.10 11.00 13.95
N THR A 251 -3.07 11.34 12.69
CA THR A 251 -1.89 11.23 11.82
C THR A 251 -1.84 12.38 10.84
N LEU A 252 -0.63 12.79 10.42
CA LEU A 252 -0.48 13.80 9.37
C LEU A 252 -0.71 13.19 7.99
N VAL A 253 -1.55 13.84 7.22
CA VAL A 253 -1.86 13.53 5.83
C VAL A 253 -1.52 14.73 4.96
N PHE A 254 -0.95 14.48 3.79
CA PHE A 254 -0.71 15.52 2.79
C PHE A 254 -1.80 15.47 1.73
N VAL A 255 -2.41 16.62 1.44
CA VAL A 255 -3.34 16.80 0.32
C VAL A 255 -2.78 17.87 -0.60
N LYS A 256 -2.68 17.55 -1.89
CA LYS A 256 -2.22 18.50 -2.91
C LYS A 256 -3.11 19.75 -2.92
N GLY A 257 -2.50 20.91 -2.84
CA GLY A 257 -3.22 22.21 -2.76
C GLY A 257 -3.59 22.67 -1.34
N GLN A 258 -3.71 21.76 -0.37
CA GLN A 258 -4.05 22.09 1.02
C GLN A 258 -2.85 21.98 1.98
N GLY A 259 -1.81 21.18 1.61
CA GLY A 259 -0.67 20.94 2.48
C GLY A 259 -0.89 19.78 3.47
N PHE A 260 -0.22 19.86 4.63
CA PHE A 260 -0.36 18.88 5.71
C PHE A 260 -1.51 19.29 6.64
N PHE A 261 -2.35 18.32 6.98
CA PHE A 261 -3.36 18.44 8.03
C PHE A 261 -3.39 17.22 8.93
N ARG A 262 -3.90 17.38 10.13
CA ARG A 262 -4.13 16.28 11.07
C ARG A 262 -5.43 15.60 10.72
N GLN A 263 -5.34 14.33 10.33
CA GLN A 263 -6.50 13.47 10.14
C GLN A 263 -6.75 12.69 11.43
N PRO A 264 -7.93 12.82 12.04
CA PRO A 264 -8.30 11.96 13.16
C PRO A 264 -8.43 10.51 12.69
N TRP A 265 -8.21 9.56 13.58
CA TRP A 265 -8.35 8.15 13.26
C TRP A 265 -9.82 7.83 12.95
N THR A 266 -10.10 7.57 11.67
CA THR A 266 -11.43 7.17 11.20
C THR A 266 -11.48 5.75 10.65
N LYS A 267 -10.32 5.11 10.39
CA LYS A 267 -10.26 3.83 9.65
C LYS A 267 -10.36 2.58 10.51
N SER A 268 -9.99 2.63 11.78
CA SER A 268 -10.15 1.52 12.73
C SER A 268 -9.94 2.04 14.15
N ASP A 269 -10.71 1.53 15.11
CA ASP A 269 -10.56 1.78 16.53
C ASP A 269 -9.18 1.39 17.08
N ALA A 270 -8.50 0.44 16.43
CA ALA A 270 -7.16 -0.02 16.80
C ALA A 270 -6.06 1.05 16.64
N GLY A 271 -6.27 2.10 15.86
CA GLY A 271 -5.30 3.20 15.72
C GLY A 271 -5.30 4.15 16.90
N TRP A 272 -6.47 4.37 17.52
CA TRP A 272 -6.61 5.18 18.73
C TRP A 272 -6.10 4.39 19.93
N ARG A 273 -5.17 4.96 20.66
CA ARG A 273 -4.61 4.32 21.86
C ARG A 273 -3.99 5.32 22.80
N MET A 274 -4.11 5.05 24.08
CA MET A 274 -3.40 5.72 25.15
C MET A 274 -2.18 4.89 25.54
N VAL A 275 -1.02 5.51 25.61
CA VAL A 275 0.23 4.86 26.02
C VAL A 275 0.81 5.57 27.25
N VAL A 276 1.29 4.80 28.22
CA VAL A 276 2.02 5.34 29.36
C VAL A 276 3.42 5.73 28.93
N LEU A 277 3.85 6.92 29.29
CA LEU A 277 5.16 7.44 28.91
C LEU A 277 6.26 6.99 29.89
N PRO A 278 7.41 6.49 29.39
CA PRO A 278 8.57 6.25 30.22
C PRO A 278 9.19 7.59 30.67
N ARG A 279 9.91 7.56 31.80
CA ARG A 279 10.48 8.76 32.45
C ARG A 279 11.32 9.63 31.51
N PHE A 280 12.14 9.00 30.63
CA PHE A 280 12.99 9.75 29.71
C PHE A 280 12.16 10.59 28.72
N ALA A 281 11.02 10.07 28.25
CA ALA A 281 10.12 10.80 27.36
C ALA A 281 9.37 11.91 28.07
N VAL A 282 8.97 11.69 29.31
CA VAL A 282 8.35 12.75 30.15
C VAL A 282 9.33 13.91 30.36
N GLY A 283 10.57 13.62 30.74
CA GLY A 283 11.61 14.65 30.92
C GLY A 283 11.87 15.46 29.66
N MET A 284 11.97 14.78 28.51
CA MET A 284 12.14 15.41 27.18
C MET A 284 10.94 16.31 26.83
N ILE A 285 9.71 15.82 27.02
CA ILE A 285 8.48 16.59 26.74
C ILE A 285 8.39 17.83 27.62
N LEU A 286 8.70 17.73 28.90
CA LEU A 286 8.70 18.86 29.83
C LEU A 286 9.74 19.90 29.42
N ALA A 287 10.97 19.49 29.10
CA ALA A 287 12.00 20.40 28.60
C ALA A 287 11.57 21.09 27.32
N ARG A 288 10.94 20.36 26.41
CA ARG A 288 10.41 20.90 25.17
C ARG A 288 9.29 21.91 25.40
N LYS A 289 8.39 21.66 26.35
CA LYS A 289 7.27 22.55 26.68
C LYS A 289 7.73 23.91 27.16
N LEU A 290 8.86 23.98 27.89
CA LEU A 290 9.45 25.23 28.39
C LEU A 290 9.93 26.17 27.27
N VAL A 291 10.30 25.62 26.10
CA VAL A 291 10.84 26.37 24.96
C VAL A 291 9.93 26.37 23.74
N ALA A 292 8.75 25.74 23.83
CA ALA A 292 7.80 25.67 22.75
C ALA A 292 7.21 27.06 22.46
N ALA A 293 7.20 27.44 21.18
CA ALA A 293 6.45 28.60 20.74
C ALA A 293 4.99 28.21 20.46
N ASP A 294 4.08 29.15 20.73
CA ASP A 294 2.67 28.98 20.37
C ASP A 294 2.51 28.77 18.87
N ASN A 295 1.60 27.90 18.49
CA ASN A 295 1.29 27.64 17.10
C ASN A 295 -0.22 27.34 16.92
N PRO A 296 -0.80 27.65 15.72
CA PRO A 296 -2.25 27.53 15.49
C PRO A 296 -2.82 26.10 15.62
N HIS A 297 -1.95 25.12 15.66
CA HIS A 297 -2.34 23.71 15.69
C HIS A 297 -2.15 23.05 17.06
N ASP A 298 -1.66 23.80 18.04
CA ASP A 298 -1.26 23.27 19.36
C ASP A 298 -0.27 22.08 19.22
N ALA A 299 0.49 22.05 18.10
CA ALA A 299 1.36 20.93 17.76
C ALA A 299 2.61 20.90 18.64
N ILE A 300 2.98 19.71 19.13
CA ILE A 300 4.25 19.49 19.86
C ILE A 300 5.44 19.74 18.94
N PHE A 301 5.32 19.37 17.66
CA PHE A 301 6.33 19.57 16.63
C PHE A 301 5.81 20.48 15.52
N ALA A 302 6.03 21.77 15.68
CA ALA A 302 5.67 22.77 14.68
C ALA A 302 6.92 23.19 13.86
N SER A 303 6.68 23.60 12.61
CA SER A 303 7.71 24.26 11.81
C SER A 303 7.96 25.69 12.35
N ARG A 304 9.05 26.34 11.93
CA ARG A 304 9.33 27.75 12.28
C ARG A 304 8.20 28.73 11.86
N ARG A 305 7.31 28.31 10.95
CA ARG A 305 6.15 29.08 10.51
C ARG A 305 4.87 28.73 11.26
N GLY A 306 4.93 27.92 12.30
CA GLY A 306 3.79 27.44 13.06
C GLY A 306 2.93 26.37 12.36
N THR A 307 3.34 25.90 11.18
CA THR A 307 2.63 24.82 10.48
C THR A 307 3.09 23.45 10.96
N TRP A 308 2.33 22.39 10.62
CA TRP A 308 2.73 21.02 10.84
C TRP A 308 4.11 20.71 10.24
N LEU A 309 4.95 20.00 10.99
CA LEU A 309 6.26 19.58 10.53
C LEU A 309 6.12 18.41 9.53
N SER A 310 6.68 18.58 8.32
CA SER A 310 6.57 17.59 7.26
C SER A 310 7.31 16.27 7.59
N PRO A 311 6.64 15.11 7.54
CA PRO A 311 7.30 13.81 7.68
C PRO A 311 8.43 13.59 6.67
N ASN A 312 8.35 14.18 5.48
CA ASN A 312 9.39 14.06 4.45
C ASN A 312 10.64 14.87 4.83
N ASN A 313 10.47 16.05 5.45
CA ASN A 313 11.59 16.83 5.96
C ASN A 313 12.31 16.08 7.08
N VAL A 314 11.58 15.49 8.03
CA VAL A 314 12.17 14.68 9.10
C VAL A 314 12.91 13.47 8.54
N ARG A 315 12.36 12.78 7.54
CA ARG A 315 13.04 11.67 6.86
C ARG A 315 14.31 12.13 6.11
N ARG A 316 14.32 13.34 5.54
CA ARG A 316 15.49 13.92 4.90
C ARG A 316 16.55 14.25 5.95
N GLN A 317 16.20 14.93 7.03
CA GLN A 317 17.10 15.23 8.14
C GLN A 317 17.72 13.95 8.73
N TRP A 318 16.93 12.90 8.91
CA TRP A 318 17.43 11.60 9.36
C TRP A 318 18.42 10.97 8.37
N ARG A 319 18.17 11.08 7.06
CA ARG A 319 19.13 10.60 6.04
C ARG A 319 20.45 11.39 6.10
N GLU A 320 20.37 12.69 6.29
CA GLU A 320 21.53 13.56 6.44
C GLU A 320 22.31 13.21 7.71
N ALA A 321 21.64 13.05 8.83
CA ALA A 321 22.27 12.72 10.11
C ALA A 321 23.04 11.37 10.10
N ARG A 322 22.62 10.42 9.28
CA ARG A 322 23.23 9.08 9.19
C ARG A 322 24.10 8.88 7.94
N ALA A 323 24.36 9.93 7.15
CA ALA A 323 25.02 9.80 5.84
C ALA A 323 26.38 9.10 5.93
N ASP A 324 27.15 9.43 6.96
CA ASP A 324 28.51 8.93 7.17
C ASP A 324 28.57 7.84 8.26
N THR A 325 27.52 7.01 8.36
CA THR A 325 27.41 5.95 9.38
C THR A 325 26.93 4.64 8.76
N ASP A 326 27.14 3.53 9.48
CA ASP A 326 26.61 2.20 9.12
C ASP A 326 25.11 2.04 9.37
N LEU A 327 24.39 3.15 9.62
CA LEU A 327 22.96 3.19 9.90
C LEU A 327 22.08 3.39 8.66
N ALA A 328 22.62 3.18 7.45
CA ALA A 328 21.89 3.37 6.18
C ALA A 328 20.56 2.59 6.12
N TRP A 329 20.49 1.43 6.76
CA TRP A 329 19.33 0.57 6.86
C TRP A 329 18.28 1.05 7.87
N VAL A 330 18.65 1.89 8.84
CA VAL A 330 17.75 2.39 9.88
C VAL A 330 16.80 3.44 9.30
N THR A 331 15.52 3.21 9.45
CA THR A 331 14.46 4.12 9.02
C THR A 331 13.57 4.48 10.21
N PRO A 332 12.73 5.51 10.15
CA PRO A 332 11.75 5.77 11.21
C PRO A 332 10.90 4.55 11.58
N HIS A 333 10.63 3.67 10.61
CA HIS A 333 9.89 2.45 10.87
C HIS A 333 10.70 1.38 11.62
N THR A 334 12.02 1.46 11.58
CA THR A 334 12.92 0.57 12.33
C THR A 334 12.76 0.80 13.84
N PHE A 335 12.61 2.05 14.31
CA PHE A 335 12.36 2.35 15.72
C PHE A 335 11.11 1.64 16.25
N ARG A 336 10.02 1.69 15.49
CA ARG A 336 8.79 0.97 15.84
C ARG A 336 8.96 -0.55 15.86
N LYS A 337 9.78 -1.11 14.98
CA LYS A 337 10.11 -2.55 14.99
C LYS A 337 10.93 -2.92 16.21
N THR A 338 11.87 -2.07 16.62
CA THR A 338 12.66 -2.25 17.84
C THR A 338 11.77 -2.30 19.07
N VAL A 339 10.83 -1.35 19.20
CA VAL A 339 9.85 -1.34 20.30
C VAL A 339 8.99 -2.60 20.28
N ALA A 340 8.49 -3.02 19.10
CA ALA A 340 7.70 -4.24 18.99
C ALA A 340 8.47 -5.49 19.42
N THR A 341 9.73 -5.61 19.01
CA THR A 341 10.58 -6.74 19.33
C THR A 341 10.89 -6.77 20.83
N LEU A 342 11.27 -5.63 21.42
CA LEU A 342 11.55 -5.51 22.85
C LEU A 342 10.33 -5.89 23.70
N ILE A 343 9.15 -5.33 23.40
CA ILE A 343 7.94 -5.66 24.17
C ILE A 343 7.60 -7.14 24.05
N LYS A 344 7.73 -7.73 22.85
CA LYS A 344 7.47 -9.15 22.65
C LYS A 344 8.44 -10.03 23.44
N GLU A 345 9.72 -9.64 23.54
CA GLU A 345 10.75 -10.39 24.26
C GLU A 345 10.51 -10.35 25.78
N GLU A 346 10.08 -9.18 26.30
CA GLU A 346 9.83 -8.97 27.72
C GLU A 346 8.41 -9.41 28.18
N THR A 347 7.46 -9.50 27.23
CA THR A 347 6.07 -9.83 27.52
C THR A 347 5.51 -10.84 26.50
N ASP A 348 4.70 -10.35 25.53
CA ASP A 348 4.08 -11.16 24.49
C ASP A 348 3.74 -10.36 23.21
N THR A 349 3.34 -11.08 22.16
CA THR A 349 2.96 -10.47 20.88
C THR A 349 1.69 -9.64 20.98
N LYS A 350 0.75 -9.97 21.88
CA LYS A 350 -0.51 -9.25 22.09
C LYS A 350 -0.24 -7.88 22.69
N SER A 351 0.60 -7.81 23.71
CA SER A 351 1.06 -6.56 24.34
C SER A 351 1.78 -5.67 23.33
N ALA A 352 2.67 -6.24 22.50
CA ALA A 352 3.31 -5.52 21.42
C ALA A 352 2.28 -4.98 20.39
N ALA A 353 1.27 -5.78 20.00
CA ALA A 353 0.22 -5.37 19.08
C ALA A 353 -0.62 -4.22 19.65
N ALA A 354 -1.01 -4.30 20.92
CA ALA A 354 -1.76 -3.27 21.62
C ALA A 354 -0.99 -1.94 21.69
N GLN A 355 0.28 -1.98 22.14
CA GLN A 355 1.15 -0.80 22.17
C GLN A 355 1.29 -0.13 20.81
N LEU A 356 1.39 -0.93 19.75
CA LEU A 356 1.54 -0.42 18.39
C LEU A 356 0.21 0.02 17.75
N GLY A 357 -0.95 -0.39 18.27
CA GLY A 357 -2.24 -0.16 17.62
C GLY A 357 -2.36 -0.94 16.31
N HIS A 358 -2.11 -2.24 16.36
CA HIS A 358 -2.36 -3.15 15.24
C HIS A 358 -3.70 -3.87 15.46
N SER A 359 -4.46 -4.04 14.37
CA SER A 359 -5.75 -4.73 14.40
C SER A 359 -5.64 -6.24 14.60
N SER A 360 -4.43 -6.83 14.42
CA SER A 360 -4.18 -8.26 14.67
C SER A 360 -2.74 -8.50 15.12
N GLU A 361 -2.56 -9.53 15.93
CA GLU A 361 -1.26 -10.04 16.37
C GLU A 361 -0.44 -10.59 15.20
N GLU A 362 -1.08 -11.18 14.19
CA GLU A 362 -0.42 -11.74 13.01
C GLU A 362 0.38 -10.68 12.24
N VAL A 363 -0.17 -9.47 12.10
CA VAL A 363 0.52 -8.32 11.50
C VAL A 363 1.77 -7.97 12.29
N THR A 364 1.68 -7.97 13.64
CA THR A 364 2.81 -7.69 14.51
C THR A 364 3.89 -8.77 14.38
N ALA A 365 3.52 -10.04 14.48
CA ALA A 365 4.44 -11.18 14.39
C ALA A 365 5.14 -11.23 13.01
N THR A 366 4.41 -10.98 11.93
CA THR A 366 4.94 -11.12 10.56
C THR A 366 5.86 -9.96 10.13
N TYR A 367 5.54 -8.73 10.53
CA TYR A 367 6.16 -7.54 9.93
C TYR A 367 6.97 -6.69 10.91
N TYR A 368 6.83 -6.90 12.21
CA TYR A 368 7.40 -6.01 13.22
C TYR A 368 8.33 -6.71 14.20
N ILE A 369 8.23 -8.02 14.38
CA ILE A 369 9.06 -8.77 15.32
C ILE A 369 10.23 -9.41 14.58
N ALA A 370 11.45 -9.18 15.07
CA ALA A 370 12.63 -9.86 14.57
C ALA A 370 12.55 -11.35 14.94
N LYS A 371 12.88 -12.22 13.99
CA LYS A 371 12.96 -13.64 14.26
C LYS A 371 14.30 -13.96 14.93
N PRO A 372 14.33 -14.70 16.04
CA PRO A 372 15.57 -15.09 16.69
C PRO A 372 16.41 -15.94 15.71
N ALA A 373 17.73 -15.76 15.76
CA ALA A 373 18.67 -16.53 14.94
C ALA A 373 18.78 -17.99 15.40
N ARG A 374 18.49 -18.25 16.68
CA ARG A 374 18.43 -19.59 17.28
C ARG A 374 17.02 -19.85 17.83
N ALA A 375 16.61 -21.11 17.78
CA ALA A 375 15.43 -21.52 18.53
C ALA A 375 15.69 -21.28 20.04
N PRO A 376 14.65 -20.91 20.80
CA PRO A 376 14.78 -20.84 22.25
C PRO A 376 15.24 -22.21 22.77
N ASP A 377 16.05 -22.20 23.84
CA ASP A 377 16.39 -23.44 24.55
C ASP A 377 15.15 -23.97 25.27
N VAL A 378 14.65 -25.08 24.81
CA VAL A 378 13.51 -25.79 25.33
C VAL A 378 13.88 -27.22 25.73
N SER A 379 15.18 -27.50 25.90
CA SER A 379 15.71 -28.83 26.23
C SER A 379 15.03 -29.40 27.46
N ASP A 380 14.89 -28.62 28.53
CA ASP A 380 14.23 -29.07 29.78
C ASP A 380 12.75 -29.46 29.55
N ILE A 381 12.08 -28.80 28.59
CA ILE A 381 10.71 -29.17 28.22
C ILE A 381 10.70 -30.48 27.46
N LEU A 382 11.65 -30.65 26.55
CA LEU A 382 11.74 -31.81 25.68
C LEU A 382 12.27 -33.03 26.40
N GLU A 383 13.07 -32.88 27.50
CA GLU A 383 13.45 -33.97 28.39
C GLU A 383 12.24 -34.76 28.91
N ARG A 384 11.10 -34.10 29.09
CA ARG A 384 9.84 -34.76 29.51
C ARG A 384 9.28 -35.74 28.49
N LEU A 385 9.77 -35.72 27.25
CA LEU A 385 9.40 -36.64 26.17
C LEU A 385 10.41 -37.79 26.07
N GLY A 386 11.55 -37.69 26.75
CA GLY A 386 12.55 -38.75 26.83
C GLY A 386 11.99 -39.94 27.58
N THR A 387 12.14 -41.15 27.06
CA THR A 387 11.98 -42.37 27.84
C THR A 387 13.18 -42.49 28.70
N ASP A 388 12.96 -42.75 30.01
CA ASP A 388 14.02 -43.03 30.97
C ASP A 388 14.82 -44.27 30.52
N HIS A 389 15.92 -44.04 29.84
CA HIS A 389 16.88 -45.10 29.51
C HIS A 389 17.76 -45.39 30.71
N GLY A 390 17.10 -45.45 31.90
CA GLY A 390 17.68 -45.97 33.11
C GLY A 390 18.12 -47.39 32.85
N SER A 391 19.44 -47.60 32.91
CA SER A 391 20.14 -48.91 33.07
C SER A 391 19.93 -49.96 31.99
N ARG A 392 20.44 -49.73 30.78
CA ARG A 392 21.02 -50.85 30.06
C ARG A 392 22.41 -51.13 30.64
N GLN A 393 22.44 -52.02 31.67
CA GLN A 393 23.67 -52.69 32.07
C GLN A 393 24.17 -53.46 30.82
N HIS A 394 25.26 -53.03 30.24
CA HIS A 394 26.03 -53.85 29.34
C HIS A 394 26.56 -55.03 30.13
N PRO A 395 26.26 -56.29 29.79
CA PRO A 395 26.94 -57.43 30.38
C PRO A 395 28.44 -57.32 30.06
N ALA A 396 29.27 -57.40 31.08
CA ALA A 396 30.73 -57.42 30.94
C ALA A 396 31.18 -58.54 30.00
N PRO A 397 32.16 -58.29 29.16
CA PRO A 397 32.67 -59.32 28.27
C PRO A 397 33.29 -60.46 29.11
N THR A 398 32.75 -61.66 28.98
CA THR A 398 33.33 -62.89 29.50
C THR A 398 34.66 -63.18 28.79
N VAL A 399 35.75 -63.06 29.55
CA VAL A 399 37.08 -63.52 29.11
C VAL A 399 37.10 -65.07 29.08
N PRO A 400 37.47 -65.72 27.98
CA PRO A 400 37.63 -67.14 27.98
C PRO A 400 38.86 -67.54 28.83
N ASN A 401 38.65 -68.45 29.76
CA ASN A 401 39.67 -68.98 30.62
C ASN A 401 40.33 -70.18 29.87
N ASP A 402 41.46 -69.89 29.20
CA ASP A 402 42.29 -70.98 28.66
C ASP A 402 43.07 -71.60 29.80
N ALA A 403 42.57 -72.71 30.28
CA ALA A 403 43.32 -73.62 31.11
C ALA A 403 43.93 -74.70 30.21
N HIS A 404 45.22 -74.65 30.11
CA HIS A 404 46.00 -75.88 29.68
C HIS A 404 46.94 -76.26 30.79
N GLY A 405 46.65 -77.43 31.29
CA GLY A 405 47.66 -78.29 31.85
C GLY A 405 48.38 -79.16 30.83
#